data_85a8ee9f995c2be5d53b35fa035702b5
#
_entry.id   85a8ee9f995c2be5d53b35fa035702b5
#
_cell.length_a   1.000
_cell.length_b   1.000
_cell.length_c   1.000
_cell.angle_alpha   90.00
_cell.angle_beta   90.00
_cell.angle_gamma   90.00
#
_symmetry.space_group_name_H-M   'P 1'
#
loop_
_entity.id
_entity.type
_entity.pdbx_description
1 polymer ?
#
loop_
_entity_poly.entity_id
_entity_poly.type
_entity_poly.pdbx_seq_one_letter_code
_entity_poly.pdbx_strand_id
1 'polypeptide(L)'
;SVLDGWWAEGYNQKNGWRIGFNGDYESYEAQDVTDSQNIYETLESKIIPIYYNKDKNGISKEWLQIMKESIISTGGNYSTSRMLTDYTSKYYIPLCNLHNKYYEDLSEVTAFNSWKKDLYNSWKDVKITQANNLDNITIDAGNCIEVRCQVELANLDPEHVEVECYYGRILENGVVEDISILPMTLSKDNDEESKIYEYETKIELKTGGNYGYTFRIMPKHEMILEPANLNLIKWVQNN
;
A
#
# COMPACT_ATOMS: atom_id res chain seq x y z
N SER A 1 -16.13 0.28 17.30
CA SER A 1 -16.49 0.85 15.99
C SER A 1 -16.44 -0.22 14.91
N VAL A 2 -17.21 -0.04 13.85
CA VAL A 2 -17.12 -0.88 12.64
C VAL A 2 -15.76 -0.61 11.97
N LEU A 3 -15.17 -1.62 11.32
CA LEU A 3 -13.91 -1.48 10.60
C LEU A 3 -14.15 -0.81 9.23
N ASP A 4 -14.33 0.49 9.26
CA ASP A 4 -14.43 1.34 8.08
C ASP A 4 -13.54 2.57 8.21
N GLY A 5 -13.27 3.24 7.09
CA GLY A 5 -12.45 4.44 7.05
C GLY A 5 -11.15 4.31 7.84
N TRP A 6 -10.82 5.32 8.65
CA TRP A 6 -9.59 5.37 9.43
C TRP A 6 -9.46 4.24 10.47
N TRP A 7 -10.59 3.70 10.97
CA TRP A 7 -10.55 2.64 11.98
C TRP A 7 -10.13 1.30 11.39
N ALA A 8 -10.39 1.05 10.10
CA ALA A 8 -9.86 -0.12 9.39
C ALA A 8 -8.31 -0.12 9.37
N GLU A 9 -7.70 1.06 9.27
CA GLU A 9 -6.25 1.23 9.31
C GLU A 9 -5.70 1.33 10.74
N GLY A 10 -6.44 1.96 11.65
CA GLY A 10 -5.98 2.28 13.00
C GLY A 10 -6.18 1.20 14.05
N TYR A 11 -7.04 0.22 13.79
CA TYR A 11 -7.34 -0.85 14.75
C TYR A 11 -6.20 -1.88 14.83
N ASN A 12 -5.61 -2.04 16.03
CA ASN A 12 -4.49 -2.94 16.27
C ASN A 12 -4.78 -4.03 17.32
N GLN A 13 -6.05 -4.30 17.63
CA GLN A 13 -6.54 -5.26 18.63
C GLN A 13 -6.23 -4.89 20.09
N LYS A 14 -5.39 -3.90 20.36
CA LYS A 14 -5.01 -3.45 21.70
C LYS A 14 -5.61 -2.09 22.05
N ASN A 15 -6.00 -1.31 21.04
CA ASN A 15 -6.44 0.09 21.18
C ASN A 15 -7.97 0.26 21.21
N GLY A 16 -8.71 -0.84 21.29
CA GLY A 16 -10.16 -0.83 21.35
C GLY A 16 -10.79 -2.12 20.83
N TRP A 17 -12.04 -2.07 20.40
CA TRP A 17 -12.79 -3.22 19.91
C TRP A 17 -13.43 -2.90 18.56
N ARG A 18 -13.38 -3.88 17.66
CA ARG A 18 -14.15 -3.85 16.42
C ARG A 18 -15.55 -4.37 16.64
N ILE A 19 -16.48 -3.93 15.82
CA ILE A 19 -17.86 -4.41 15.71
C ILE A 19 -18.05 -4.91 14.29
N GLY A 20 -18.82 -5.99 14.12
CA GLY A 20 -19.04 -6.59 12.83
C GLY A 20 -17.88 -7.45 12.33
N PHE A 21 -18.00 -7.91 11.10
CA PHE A 21 -16.93 -8.64 10.42
C PHE A 21 -16.44 -7.89 9.18
N ASN A 22 -15.29 -8.29 8.68
CA ASN A 22 -14.70 -7.67 7.51
C ASN A 22 -15.18 -8.40 6.24
N GLY A 23 -16.31 -7.96 5.69
CA GLY A 23 -16.92 -8.55 4.49
C GLY A 23 -18.29 -7.96 4.20
N ASP A 24 -18.86 -8.34 3.06
CA ASP A 24 -20.20 -7.91 2.66
C ASP A 24 -21.27 -8.73 3.38
N TYR A 25 -22.35 -8.06 3.76
CA TYR A 25 -23.53 -8.68 4.32
C TYR A 25 -24.57 -8.95 3.22
N GLU A 26 -25.36 -10.01 3.37
CA GLU A 26 -26.40 -10.37 2.42
C GLU A 26 -27.53 -9.30 2.34
N SER A 27 -27.82 -8.63 3.46
CA SER A 27 -28.79 -7.52 3.54
C SER A 27 -28.49 -6.60 4.72
N TYR A 28 -29.12 -5.43 4.76
CA TYR A 28 -29.04 -4.51 5.90
C TYR A 28 -29.63 -5.12 7.18
N GLU A 29 -30.71 -5.88 7.06
CA GLU A 29 -31.32 -6.57 8.21
C GLU A 29 -30.37 -7.64 8.80
N ALA A 30 -29.67 -8.38 7.95
CA ALA A 30 -28.66 -9.37 8.39
C ALA A 30 -27.48 -8.65 9.07
N GLN A 31 -27.07 -7.51 8.57
CA GLN A 31 -26.05 -6.66 9.19
C GLN A 31 -26.50 -6.19 10.58
N ASP A 32 -27.69 -5.61 10.70
CA ASP A 32 -28.21 -5.09 11.96
C ASP A 32 -28.29 -6.18 13.05
N VAL A 33 -28.75 -7.38 12.70
CA VAL A 33 -28.79 -8.52 13.62
C VAL A 33 -27.38 -8.93 14.07
N THR A 34 -26.47 -9.07 13.13
CA THR A 34 -25.09 -9.52 13.41
C THR A 34 -24.34 -8.48 14.24
N ASP A 35 -24.40 -7.21 13.85
CA ASP A 35 -23.70 -6.14 14.53
C ASP A 35 -24.24 -5.88 15.93
N SER A 36 -25.58 -5.94 16.12
CA SER A 36 -26.18 -5.81 17.46
C SER A 36 -25.75 -6.93 18.38
N GLN A 37 -25.77 -8.18 17.93
CA GLN A 37 -25.28 -9.33 18.70
C GLN A 37 -23.81 -9.17 19.07
N ASN A 38 -22.97 -8.75 18.12
CA ASN A 38 -21.55 -8.53 18.35
C ASN A 38 -21.27 -7.38 19.33
N ILE A 39 -22.10 -6.32 19.32
CA ILE A 39 -22.02 -5.23 20.31
C ILE A 39 -22.30 -5.76 21.72
N TYR A 40 -23.41 -6.48 21.90
CA TYR A 40 -23.77 -7.02 23.22
C TYR A 40 -22.75 -8.03 23.72
N GLU A 41 -22.31 -8.96 22.86
CA GLU A 41 -21.27 -9.91 23.21
C GLU A 41 -19.97 -9.22 23.62
N THR A 42 -19.55 -8.21 22.87
CA THR A 42 -18.34 -7.45 23.17
C THR A 42 -18.47 -6.67 24.49
N LEU A 43 -19.61 -6.05 24.74
CA LEU A 43 -19.89 -5.36 25.99
C LEU A 43 -19.85 -6.32 27.20
N GLU A 44 -20.59 -7.42 27.13
CA GLU A 44 -20.80 -8.35 28.24
C GLU A 44 -19.54 -9.17 28.53
N SER A 45 -18.88 -9.70 27.46
CA SER A 45 -17.77 -10.64 27.63
C SER A 45 -16.41 -9.96 27.76
N LYS A 46 -16.24 -8.72 27.26
CA LYS A 46 -14.93 -8.05 27.19
C LYS A 46 -14.91 -6.72 27.95
N ILE A 47 -15.78 -5.78 27.57
CA ILE A 47 -15.70 -4.41 28.07
C ILE A 47 -16.08 -4.30 29.55
N ILE A 48 -17.24 -4.82 29.92
CA ILE A 48 -17.75 -4.75 31.30
C ILE A 48 -16.80 -5.45 32.29
N PRO A 49 -16.34 -6.69 32.03
CA PRO A 49 -15.38 -7.35 32.93
C PRO A 49 -14.09 -6.55 33.11
N ILE A 50 -13.50 -6.04 32.04
CA ILE A 50 -12.26 -5.27 32.10
C ILE A 50 -12.48 -3.94 32.86
N TYR A 51 -13.55 -3.21 32.57
CA TYR A 51 -13.82 -1.90 33.17
C TYR A 51 -14.09 -1.99 34.68
N TYR A 52 -14.82 -3.01 35.11
CA TYR A 52 -15.19 -3.19 36.53
C TYR A 52 -14.17 -4.01 37.35
N ASN A 53 -13.15 -4.61 36.72
CA ASN A 53 -12.05 -5.28 37.41
C ASN A 53 -11.07 -4.24 37.98
N LYS A 54 -11.47 -3.65 39.12
CA LYS A 54 -10.73 -2.57 39.77
C LYS A 54 -9.89 -3.09 40.93
N ASP A 55 -8.69 -2.54 41.06
CA ASP A 55 -7.81 -2.76 42.22
C ASP A 55 -8.33 -2.02 43.48
N LYS A 56 -7.60 -2.18 44.59
CA LYS A 56 -7.90 -1.51 45.87
C LYS A 56 -7.95 0.03 45.80
N ASN A 57 -7.42 0.63 44.76
CA ASN A 57 -7.43 2.06 44.51
C ASN A 57 -8.55 2.46 43.54
N GLY A 58 -9.41 1.53 43.13
CA GLY A 58 -10.49 1.79 42.20
C GLY A 58 -10.05 1.88 40.73
N ILE A 59 -8.84 1.42 40.39
CA ILE A 59 -8.25 1.55 39.06
C ILE A 59 -8.27 0.15 38.36
N SER A 60 -8.85 0.10 37.16
CA SER A 60 -8.67 -1.04 36.24
C SER A 60 -7.40 -0.85 35.44
N LYS A 61 -6.39 -1.69 35.70
CA LYS A 61 -5.10 -1.63 34.97
C LYS A 61 -5.24 -2.00 33.52
N GLU A 62 -6.07 -2.99 33.20
CA GLU A 62 -6.31 -3.42 31.82
C GLU A 62 -7.02 -2.33 31.00
N TRP A 63 -8.04 -1.69 31.58
CA TRP A 63 -8.70 -0.57 30.94
C TRP A 63 -7.73 0.58 30.67
N LEU A 64 -6.89 0.89 31.65
CA LEU A 64 -5.88 1.96 31.53
C LEU A 64 -4.86 1.65 30.41
N GLN A 65 -4.50 0.39 30.25
CA GLN A 65 -3.60 -0.04 29.18
C GLN A 65 -4.23 0.15 27.80
N ILE A 66 -5.50 -0.21 27.64
CA ILE A 66 -6.23 0.02 26.39
C ILE A 66 -6.35 1.51 26.07
N MET A 67 -6.66 2.34 27.07
CA MET A 67 -6.69 3.81 26.90
C MET A 67 -5.34 4.35 26.44
N LYS A 68 -4.24 3.93 27.06
CA LYS A 68 -2.88 4.35 26.65
C LYS A 68 -2.57 3.92 25.23
N GLU A 69 -2.85 2.68 24.89
CA GLU A 69 -2.62 2.15 23.54
C GLU A 69 -3.45 2.91 22.49
N SER A 70 -4.72 3.19 22.80
CA SER A 70 -5.58 4.01 21.95
C SER A 70 -4.97 5.38 21.67
N ILE A 71 -4.53 6.10 22.70
CA ILE A 71 -3.92 7.42 22.56
C ILE A 71 -2.62 7.35 21.77
N ILE A 72 -1.74 6.39 22.09
CA ILE A 72 -0.42 6.27 21.45
C ILE A 72 -0.56 5.92 19.98
N SER A 73 -1.42 4.94 19.65
CA SER A 73 -1.55 4.46 18.27
C SER A 73 -2.31 5.42 17.35
N THR A 74 -3.22 6.24 17.90
CA THR A 74 -4.09 7.08 17.07
C THR A 74 -3.75 8.57 17.12
N GLY A 75 -3.28 9.07 18.25
CA GLY A 75 -3.14 10.53 18.48
C GLY A 75 -2.18 11.22 17.52
N GLY A 76 -1.08 10.59 17.15
CA GLY A 76 -0.15 11.12 16.16
C GLY A 76 -0.62 10.87 14.72
N ASN A 77 -0.96 9.61 14.42
CA ASN A 77 -1.22 9.14 13.06
C ASN A 77 -2.54 9.67 12.44
N TYR A 78 -3.56 9.92 13.29
CA TYR A 78 -4.88 10.37 12.83
C TYR A 78 -5.22 11.80 13.29
N SER A 79 -4.19 12.62 13.55
CA SER A 79 -4.40 14.03 13.91
C SER A 79 -4.67 14.90 12.69
N THR A 80 -5.49 15.93 12.87
CA THR A 80 -5.73 16.96 11.83
C THR A 80 -4.44 17.65 11.41
N SER A 81 -3.48 17.81 12.31
CA SER A 81 -2.18 18.41 12.00
C SER A 81 -1.40 17.58 10.98
N ARG A 82 -1.34 16.24 11.19
CA ARG A 82 -0.73 15.33 10.21
C ARG A 82 -1.47 15.37 8.88
N MET A 83 -2.79 15.27 8.90
CA MET A 83 -3.62 15.34 7.70
C MET A 83 -3.34 16.61 6.90
N LEU A 84 -3.33 17.76 7.55
CA LEU A 84 -3.05 19.05 6.88
C LEU A 84 -1.64 19.09 6.29
N THR A 85 -0.65 18.59 7.01
CA THR A 85 0.74 18.51 6.53
C THR A 85 0.83 17.61 5.30
N ASP A 86 0.22 16.44 5.33
CA ASP A 86 0.23 15.49 4.21
C ASP A 86 -0.48 16.08 2.97
N TYR A 87 -1.66 16.66 3.13
CA TYR A 87 -2.40 17.25 2.02
C TYR A 87 -1.64 18.44 1.42
N THR A 88 -1.07 19.29 2.26
CA THR A 88 -0.30 20.44 1.79
C THR A 88 0.93 20.01 1.02
N SER A 89 1.72 19.08 1.57
CA SER A 89 2.98 18.65 0.95
C SER A 89 2.79 17.74 -0.26
N LYS A 90 1.80 16.86 -0.24
CA LYS A 90 1.60 15.85 -1.29
C LYS A 90 0.71 16.34 -2.45
N TYR A 91 -0.23 17.26 -2.16
CA TYR A 91 -1.21 17.67 -3.16
C TYR A 91 -1.25 19.17 -3.40
N TYR A 92 -1.44 20.02 -2.39
CA TYR A 92 -1.67 21.44 -2.62
C TYR A 92 -0.46 22.15 -3.22
N ILE A 93 0.72 21.95 -2.65
CA ILE A 93 1.96 22.56 -3.18
C ILE A 93 2.30 21.98 -4.55
N PRO A 94 2.34 20.65 -4.80
CA PRO A 94 2.60 20.10 -6.12
C PRO A 94 1.60 20.57 -7.19
N LEU A 95 0.29 20.58 -6.88
CA LEU A 95 -0.74 21.06 -7.82
C LEU A 95 -0.61 22.54 -8.11
N CYS A 96 -0.29 23.38 -7.13
CA CYS A 96 -0.03 24.80 -7.34
C CYS A 96 1.18 25.02 -8.26
N ASN A 97 2.23 24.26 -8.06
CA ASN A 97 3.43 24.32 -8.91
C ASN A 97 3.11 23.89 -10.35
N LEU A 98 2.36 22.81 -10.54
CA LEU A 98 1.89 22.38 -11.87
C LEU A 98 1.00 23.44 -12.52
N HIS A 99 0.05 24.01 -11.78
CA HIS A 99 -0.78 25.10 -12.29
C HIS A 99 0.07 26.28 -12.78
N ASN A 100 0.97 26.78 -11.95
CA ASN A 100 1.82 27.91 -12.30
C ASN A 100 2.74 27.60 -13.51
N LYS A 101 3.21 26.36 -13.65
CA LYS A 101 4.04 25.95 -14.79
C LYS A 101 3.26 25.96 -16.10
N TYR A 102 2.01 25.48 -16.09
CA TYR A 102 1.26 25.23 -17.33
C TYR A 102 0.14 26.23 -17.62
N TYR A 103 -0.10 27.20 -16.73
CA TYR A 103 -1.22 28.13 -16.88
C TYR A 103 -1.08 29.06 -18.10
N GLU A 104 0.15 29.50 -18.39
CA GLU A 104 0.42 30.42 -19.51
C GLU A 104 0.72 29.70 -20.83
N ASP A 105 1.16 28.44 -20.79
CA ASP A 105 1.47 27.64 -21.98
C ASP A 105 0.74 26.27 -21.92
N LEU A 106 -0.33 26.18 -22.69
CA LEU A 106 -1.14 24.96 -22.80
C LEU A 106 -0.56 23.93 -23.79
N SER A 107 0.57 24.21 -24.43
CA SER A 107 1.17 23.27 -25.39
C SER A 107 1.61 21.98 -24.71
N GLU A 108 2.20 22.06 -23.53
CA GLU A 108 2.59 20.87 -22.74
C GLU A 108 1.37 20.08 -22.22
N VAL A 109 0.27 20.77 -21.88
CA VAL A 109 -0.98 20.09 -21.51
C VAL A 109 -1.56 19.34 -22.71
N THR A 110 -1.45 19.90 -23.91
CA THR A 110 -1.89 19.22 -25.14
C THR A 110 -1.00 18.02 -25.44
N ALA A 111 0.32 18.15 -25.29
CA ALA A 111 1.27 17.04 -25.41
C ALA A 111 1.00 15.92 -24.41
N PHE A 112 0.73 16.27 -23.15
CA PHE A 112 0.34 15.30 -22.12
C PHE A 112 -0.94 14.54 -22.48
N ASN A 113 -1.97 15.23 -23.00
CA ASN A 113 -3.20 14.56 -23.42
C ASN A 113 -2.95 13.59 -24.59
N SER A 114 -2.08 13.94 -25.54
CA SER A 114 -1.69 13.03 -26.62
C SER A 114 -0.91 11.83 -26.07
N TRP A 115 0.07 12.06 -25.22
CA TRP A 115 0.81 11.02 -24.53
C TRP A 115 -0.11 10.08 -23.75
N LYS A 116 -1.07 10.61 -23.00
CA LYS A 116 -2.05 9.81 -22.25
C LYS A 116 -2.89 8.92 -23.16
N LYS A 117 -3.29 9.41 -24.34
CA LYS A 117 -4.01 8.61 -25.33
C LYS A 117 -3.15 7.46 -25.86
N ASP A 118 -1.89 7.74 -26.18
CA ASP A 118 -0.94 6.73 -26.67
C ASP A 118 -0.62 5.70 -25.59
N LEU A 119 -0.50 6.14 -24.33
CA LEU A 119 -0.36 5.28 -23.18
C LEU A 119 -1.51 4.26 -23.08
N TYR A 120 -2.77 4.72 -23.10
CA TYR A 120 -3.93 3.81 -23.02
C TYR A 120 -3.99 2.82 -24.17
N ASN A 121 -3.59 3.23 -25.38
CA ASN A 121 -3.56 2.36 -26.54
C ASN A 121 -2.47 1.27 -26.42
N SER A 122 -1.30 1.62 -25.91
CA SER A 122 -0.13 0.73 -25.83
C SER A 122 -0.15 -0.14 -24.56
N TRP A 123 -0.82 0.28 -23.49
CA TRP A 123 -0.76 -0.37 -22.18
C TRP A 123 -1.24 -1.83 -22.17
N LYS A 124 -2.15 -2.19 -23.06
CA LYS A 124 -2.63 -3.57 -23.19
C LYS A 124 -1.49 -4.57 -23.51
N ASP A 125 -0.49 -4.12 -24.28
CA ASP A 125 0.63 -4.91 -24.75
C ASP A 125 1.85 -4.87 -23.81
N VAL A 126 1.85 -3.97 -22.80
CA VAL A 126 2.87 -3.92 -21.74
C VAL A 126 2.72 -5.15 -20.86
N LYS A 127 3.83 -5.83 -20.56
CA LYS A 127 3.83 -7.00 -19.67
C LYS A 127 5.19 -7.21 -19.02
N ILE A 128 5.19 -7.83 -17.85
CA ILE A 128 6.40 -8.35 -17.20
C ILE A 128 6.58 -9.77 -17.74
N THR A 129 7.65 -10.00 -18.50
CA THR A 129 7.86 -11.26 -19.26
C THR A 129 8.65 -12.29 -18.48
N GLN A 130 9.57 -11.81 -17.63
CA GLN A 130 10.43 -12.67 -16.83
C GLN A 130 10.72 -12.00 -15.49
N ALA A 131 10.74 -12.80 -14.44
CA ALA A 131 11.22 -12.43 -13.12
C ALA A 131 12.26 -13.46 -12.68
N ASN A 132 13.33 -13.02 -12.02
CA ASN A 132 14.26 -13.99 -11.47
C ASN A 132 13.54 -14.78 -10.35
N ASN A 133 13.68 -16.10 -10.43
CA ASN A 133 13.12 -16.97 -9.40
C ASN A 133 14.19 -17.22 -8.33
N LEU A 134 13.89 -16.78 -7.12
CA LEU A 134 14.73 -16.95 -5.94
C LEU A 134 14.06 -17.86 -4.89
N ASP A 135 13.20 -18.78 -5.34
CA ASP A 135 12.51 -19.71 -4.45
C ASP A 135 13.49 -20.54 -3.63
N ASN A 136 13.20 -20.66 -2.33
CA ASN A 136 13.95 -21.49 -1.38
C ASN A 136 15.42 -21.09 -1.18
N ILE A 137 15.79 -19.83 -1.40
CA ILE A 137 17.11 -19.33 -1.05
C ILE A 137 17.12 -18.95 0.42
N THR A 138 18.16 -19.41 1.14
CA THR A 138 18.42 -19.01 2.53
C THR A 138 19.51 -17.93 2.55
N ILE A 139 19.19 -16.80 3.17
CA ILE A 139 20.10 -15.65 3.26
C ILE A 139 20.13 -15.19 4.71
N ASP A 140 21.32 -14.86 5.20
CA ASP A 140 21.47 -14.32 6.55
C ASP A 140 20.85 -12.93 6.68
N ALA A 141 20.19 -12.67 7.81
CA ALA A 141 19.64 -11.35 8.11
C ALA A 141 20.72 -10.27 8.08
N GLY A 142 20.40 -9.13 7.50
CA GLY A 142 21.34 -8.03 7.27
C GLY A 142 22.02 -8.05 5.89
N ASN A 143 21.85 -9.11 5.11
CA ASN A 143 22.34 -9.19 3.74
C ASN A 143 21.31 -8.63 2.75
N CYS A 144 21.80 -8.28 1.56
CA CYS A 144 20.98 -7.83 0.44
C CYS A 144 20.79 -8.94 -0.60
N ILE A 145 19.63 -8.96 -1.19
CA ILE A 145 19.28 -9.81 -2.33
C ILE A 145 19.02 -8.95 -3.54
N GLU A 146 19.61 -9.28 -4.67
CA GLU A 146 19.37 -8.60 -5.92
C GLU A 146 18.23 -9.27 -6.67
N VAL A 147 17.22 -8.48 -7.02
CA VAL A 147 16.04 -8.95 -7.76
C VAL A 147 15.96 -8.24 -9.10
N ARG A 148 15.57 -8.96 -10.13
CA ARG A 148 15.48 -8.49 -11.51
C ARG A 148 14.19 -8.94 -12.17
N CYS A 149 13.68 -8.11 -13.08
CA CYS A 149 12.60 -8.51 -13.98
C CYS A 149 12.78 -7.93 -15.36
N GLN A 150 12.23 -8.61 -16.36
CA GLN A 150 12.17 -8.13 -17.74
C GLN A 150 10.76 -7.65 -18.06
N VAL A 151 10.70 -6.49 -18.70
CA VAL A 151 9.45 -5.83 -19.07
C VAL A 151 9.44 -5.56 -20.57
N GLU A 152 8.39 -5.99 -21.24
CA GLU A 152 8.10 -5.61 -22.63
C GLU A 152 7.22 -4.36 -22.62
N LEU A 153 7.72 -3.25 -23.17
CA LEU A 153 7.06 -1.94 -23.11
C LEU A 153 6.25 -1.59 -24.36
N ALA A 154 6.18 -2.49 -25.35
CA ALA A 154 5.52 -2.22 -26.63
C ALA A 154 6.08 -0.94 -27.28
N ASN A 155 5.24 0.10 -27.41
CA ASN A 155 5.65 1.38 -28.00
C ASN A 155 5.93 2.47 -26.96
N LEU A 156 5.98 2.13 -25.66
CA LEU A 156 6.25 3.09 -24.61
C LEU A 156 7.75 3.23 -24.38
N ASP A 157 8.16 4.46 -24.05
CA ASP A 157 9.50 4.75 -23.61
C ASP A 157 9.69 4.31 -22.14
N PRO A 158 10.86 3.74 -21.76
CA PRO A 158 11.17 3.42 -20.37
C PRO A 158 11.04 4.59 -19.38
N GLU A 159 11.22 5.82 -19.84
CA GLU A 159 11.05 7.02 -19.02
C GLU A 159 9.58 7.26 -18.60
N HIS A 160 8.63 6.67 -19.34
CA HIS A 160 7.20 6.81 -19.11
C HIS A 160 6.60 5.70 -18.24
N VAL A 161 7.44 4.87 -17.65
CA VAL A 161 7.00 3.80 -16.75
C VAL A 161 7.83 3.79 -15.48
N GLU A 162 7.23 3.30 -14.42
CA GLU A 162 7.88 3.00 -13.15
C GLU A 162 7.67 1.52 -12.83
N VAL A 163 8.77 0.83 -12.63
CA VAL A 163 8.77 -0.57 -12.22
C VAL A 163 9.16 -0.63 -10.76
N GLU A 164 8.40 -1.37 -9.98
CA GLU A 164 8.59 -1.47 -8.54
C GLU A 164 8.62 -2.93 -8.09
N CYS A 165 9.49 -3.19 -7.12
CA CYS A 165 9.51 -4.42 -6.36
C CYS A 165 8.68 -4.26 -5.08
N TYR A 166 7.70 -5.13 -4.92
CA TYR A 166 6.85 -5.26 -3.74
C TYR A 166 7.35 -6.44 -2.93
N TYR A 167 7.73 -6.24 -1.68
CA TYR A 167 8.21 -7.34 -0.85
C TYR A 167 7.74 -7.20 0.60
N GLY A 168 7.67 -8.31 1.31
CA GLY A 168 7.28 -8.34 2.71
C GLY A 168 7.51 -9.69 3.34
N ARG A 169 7.33 -9.77 4.65
CA ARG A 169 7.47 -10.99 5.43
C ARG A 169 6.19 -11.83 5.36
N ILE A 170 6.31 -13.10 5.03
CA ILE A 170 5.19 -14.05 4.96
C ILE A 170 5.04 -14.73 6.31
N LEU A 171 3.87 -14.62 6.91
CA LEU A 171 3.50 -15.34 8.14
C LEU A 171 3.08 -16.79 7.85
N GLU A 172 3.00 -17.62 8.88
CA GLU A 172 2.56 -19.02 8.78
C GLU A 172 1.16 -19.19 8.18
N ASN A 173 0.29 -18.20 8.33
CA ASN A 173 -1.05 -18.17 7.75
C ASN A 173 -1.09 -17.63 6.30
N GLY A 174 0.06 -17.37 5.68
CA GLY A 174 0.17 -16.84 4.33
C GLY A 174 -0.06 -15.32 4.19
N VAL A 175 -0.32 -14.62 5.29
CA VAL A 175 -0.46 -13.15 5.26
C VAL A 175 0.93 -12.51 5.12
N VAL A 176 1.01 -11.46 4.30
CA VAL A 176 2.24 -10.67 4.13
C VAL A 176 2.19 -9.47 5.06
N GLU A 177 3.20 -9.34 5.91
CA GLU A 177 3.41 -8.19 6.81
C GLU A 177 4.62 -7.37 6.39
N ASP A 178 4.75 -6.17 6.98
CA ASP A 178 5.88 -5.26 6.79
C ASP A 178 6.15 -4.97 5.30
N ILE A 179 5.08 -4.78 4.53
CA ILE A 179 5.17 -4.55 3.09
C ILE A 179 6.00 -3.30 2.82
N SER A 180 6.99 -3.46 1.95
CA SER A 180 7.85 -2.39 1.45
C SER A 180 7.83 -2.36 -0.07
N ILE A 181 7.94 -1.16 -0.63
CA ILE A 181 7.96 -0.92 -2.07
C ILE A 181 9.28 -0.27 -2.41
N LEU A 182 10.02 -0.86 -3.35
CA LEU A 182 11.28 -0.33 -3.83
C LEU A 182 11.19 -0.01 -5.32
N PRO A 183 11.52 1.21 -5.74
CA PRO A 183 11.68 1.50 -7.16
C PRO A 183 12.81 0.66 -7.73
N MET A 184 12.64 0.22 -8.97
CA MET A 184 13.65 -0.52 -9.71
C MET A 184 14.34 0.39 -10.72
N THR A 185 15.61 0.17 -10.94
CA THR A 185 16.42 0.91 -11.91
C THR A 185 16.57 0.11 -13.20
N LEU A 186 16.53 0.82 -14.32
CA LEU A 186 16.79 0.23 -15.63
C LEU A 186 18.25 -0.26 -15.68
N SER A 187 18.45 -1.51 -16.04
CA SER A 187 19.80 -2.08 -16.25
C SER A 187 20.46 -1.44 -17.47
N LYS A 188 21.79 -1.40 -17.50
CA LYS A 188 22.55 -0.83 -18.61
C LYS A 188 22.59 -1.73 -19.84
N ASP A 189 22.36 -3.04 -19.67
CA ASP A 189 22.41 -4.05 -20.72
C ASP A 189 21.01 -4.30 -21.31
N ASN A 190 20.46 -3.30 -21.97
CA ASN A 190 19.13 -3.39 -22.58
C ASN A 190 19.23 -3.56 -24.10
N ASP A 191 18.36 -4.34 -24.65
CA ASP A 191 18.16 -4.49 -26.08
C ASP A 191 17.00 -3.61 -26.56
N GLU A 192 17.34 -2.42 -27.06
CA GLU A 192 16.36 -1.45 -27.54
C GLU A 192 15.57 -1.95 -28.76
N GLU A 193 16.15 -2.85 -29.56
CA GLU A 193 15.48 -3.39 -30.76
C GLU A 193 14.33 -4.34 -30.37
N SER A 194 14.51 -5.12 -29.31
CA SER A 194 13.49 -6.08 -28.84
C SER A 194 12.35 -5.45 -28.05
N LYS A 195 12.47 -4.16 -27.62
CA LYS A 195 11.54 -3.50 -26.71
C LYS A 195 11.38 -4.20 -25.36
N ILE A 196 12.35 -5.02 -24.98
CA ILE A 196 12.44 -5.71 -23.70
C ILE A 196 13.52 -5.03 -22.86
N TYR A 197 13.14 -4.62 -21.68
CA TYR A 197 14.00 -3.87 -20.76
C TYR A 197 14.15 -4.63 -19.44
N GLU A 198 15.38 -4.71 -18.94
CA GLU A 198 15.66 -5.31 -17.64
C GLU A 198 15.72 -4.25 -16.56
N TYR A 199 14.99 -4.49 -15.48
CA TYR A 199 14.97 -3.67 -14.28
C TYR A 199 15.53 -4.44 -13.08
N GLU A 200 16.28 -3.76 -12.22
CA GLU A 200 16.90 -4.36 -11.04
C GLU A 200 16.80 -3.48 -9.81
N THR A 201 16.76 -4.10 -8.63
CA THR A 201 16.87 -3.44 -7.33
C THR A 201 17.44 -4.40 -6.29
N LYS A 202 17.75 -3.87 -5.09
CA LYS A 202 18.28 -4.65 -3.97
C LYS A 202 17.33 -4.57 -2.80
N ILE A 203 16.91 -5.73 -2.31
CA ILE A 203 16.12 -5.86 -1.09
C ILE A 203 17.08 -6.12 0.07
N GLU A 204 17.00 -5.28 1.11
CA GLU A 204 17.73 -5.49 2.37
C GLU A 204 16.84 -6.27 3.36
N LEU A 205 17.27 -7.45 3.76
CA LEU A 205 16.54 -8.32 4.69
C LEU A 205 16.99 -8.02 6.13
N LYS A 206 16.30 -7.11 6.81
CA LYS A 206 16.69 -6.61 8.15
C LYS A 206 16.46 -7.62 9.28
N THR A 207 15.47 -8.49 9.12
CA THR A 207 15.08 -9.47 10.16
C THR A 207 14.98 -10.86 9.57
N GLY A 208 15.09 -11.88 10.43
CA GLY A 208 14.85 -13.27 10.02
C GLY A 208 13.38 -13.55 9.71
N GLY A 209 13.11 -14.52 8.86
CA GLY A 209 11.76 -14.95 8.48
C GLY A 209 11.66 -15.38 7.02
N ASN A 210 10.47 -15.79 6.63
CA ASN A 210 10.16 -16.06 5.23
C ASN A 210 9.74 -14.75 4.55
N TYR A 211 10.31 -14.45 3.39
CA TYR A 211 9.99 -13.27 2.61
C TYR A 211 9.43 -13.67 1.25
N GLY A 212 8.48 -12.88 0.77
CA GLY A 212 8.00 -12.94 -0.60
C GLY A 212 8.20 -11.61 -1.29
N TYR A 213 8.32 -11.65 -2.61
CA TYR A 213 8.39 -10.46 -3.44
C TYR A 213 7.64 -10.67 -4.76
N THR A 214 7.25 -9.56 -5.35
CA THR A 214 6.64 -9.51 -6.68
C THR A 214 6.96 -8.18 -7.34
N PHE A 215 6.66 -8.05 -8.62
CA PHE A 215 6.92 -6.83 -9.38
C PHE A 215 5.63 -6.25 -9.94
N ARG A 216 5.58 -4.93 -9.98
CA ARG A 216 4.52 -4.20 -10.68
C ARG A 216 5.10 -3.12 -11.58
N ILE A 217 4.36 -2.79 -12.62
CA ILE A 217 4.66 -1.67 -13.51
C ILE A 217 3.47 -0.72 -13.56
N MET A 218 3.76 0.55 -13.52
CA MET A 218 2.80 1.65 -13.58
C MET A 218 3.29 2.73 -14.55
N PRO A 219 2.38 3.56 -15.12
CA PRO A 219 2.77 4.75 -15.87
C PRO A 219 3.48 5.77 -14.99
N LYS A 220 4.42 6.51 -15.59
CA LYS A 220 5.14 7.61 -14.96
C LYS A 220 5.12 8.83 -15.86
N HIS A 221 4.72 9.96 -15.29
CA HIS A 221 4.78 11.25 -15.96
C HIS A 221 4.75 12.37 -14.92
N GLU A 222 5.49 13.48 -15.15
CA GLU A 222 5.57 14.58 -14.17
C GLU A 222 4.22 15.23 -13.83
N MET A 223 3.26 15.20 -14.76
CA MET A 223 1.91 15.73 -14.55
C MET A 223 0.98 14.75 -13.81
N ILE A 224 1.44 13.55 -13.44
CA ILE A 224 0.67 12.56 -12.72
C ILE A 224 1.19 12.47 -11.30
N LEU A 225 0.41 12.98 -10.34
CA LEU A 225 0.78 12.93 -8.92
C LEU A 225 0.53 11.55 -8.30
N GLU A 226 -0.47 10.84 -8.78
CA GLU A 226 -0.89 9.51 -8.27
C GLU A 226 -1.09 8.57 -9.46
N PRO A 227 -0.06 7.85 -9.89
CA PRO A 227 -0.14 6.93 -11.04
C PRO A 227 -1.21 5.85 -10.91
N ALA A 228 -1.48 5.40 -9.67
CA ALA A 228 -2.50 4.40 -9.38
C ALA A 228 -3.92 4.83 -9.83
N ASN A 229 -4.22 6.13 -9.85
CA ASN A 229 -5.52 6.66 -10.26
C ASN A 229 -5.83 6.48 -11.75
N LEU A 230 -4.82 6.15 -12.56
CA LEU A 230 -5.03 5.80 -13.97
C LEU A 230 -5.61 4.39 -14.15
N ASN A 231 -5.61 3.56 -13.11
CA ASN A 231 -5.97 2.14 -13.15
C ASN A 231 -5.15 1.32 -14.17
N LEU A 232 -3.95 1.79 -14.46
CA LEU A 232 -3.00 1.16 -15.36
C LEU A 232 -1.87 0.55 -14.52
N ILE A 233 -2.15 -0.58 -13.88
CA ILE A 233 -1.18 -1.34 -13.08
C ILE A 233 -1.13 -2.75 -13.62
N LYS A 234 0.07 -3.27 -13.84
CA LYS A 234 0.27 -4.68 -14.18
C LYS A 234 1.25 -5.31 -13.20
N TRP A 235 0.90 -6.50 -12.77
CA TRP A 235 1.71 -7.34 -11.90
C TRP A 235 2.33 -8.48 -12.69
N VAL A 236 3.40 -9.06 -12.17
CA VAL A 236 3.91 -10.34 -12.67
C VAL A 236 2.77 -11.36 -12.68
N GLN A 237 2.58 -12.01 -13.83
CA GLN A 237 1.64 -13.13 -13.94
C GLN A 237 2.43 -14.42 -13.68
N ASN A 238 2.07 -15.14 -12.63
CA ASN A 238 2.58 -16.50 -12.43
C ASN A 238 1.96 -17.39 -13.50
N ASN A 239 2.78 -17.94 -14.38
CA ASN A 239 2.39 -18.97 -15.33
C ASN A 239 2.21 -20.31 -14.63
#